data_51f8e2f79b47dba21768543375818797
#
_entry.id   51f8e2f79b47dba21768543375818797
#
_cell.length_a   1.000
_cell.length_b   1.000
_cell.length_c   1.000
_cell.angle_alpha   90.00
_cell.angle_beta   90.00
_cell.angle_gamma   90.00
#
_symmetry.space_group_name_H-M   'P 1'
#
loop_
_entity.id
_entity.type
_entity.pdbx_description
1 polymer ?
#
loop_
_entity_poly.entity_id
_entity_poly.type
_entity_poly.pdbx_seq_one_letter_code
_entity_poly.pdbx_strand_id
1 'polypeptide(L)'
;KLNGAELPPVNIICGGSPCQDLSVAGARAGLAGAHSGLFMEQVRLTKEMRNADELRGRAAIDIRPRFMVWENVPGAFSSGTPKGEDFRCVLEEIVRIKISGISILRPYPWPWQPAGRIVLGVEFSLAWRCLDAQLCEASHN
;
A
#
# COMPACT_ATOMS: atom_id res chain seq x y z
N LYS A 1 -5.37 -17.88 9.87
CA LYS A 1 -4.78 -16.61 9.41
C LYS A 1 -3.29 -16.85 9.15
N LEU A 2 -2.77 -16.46 7.98
CA LEU A 2 -1.36 -16.60 7.67
C LEU A 2 -0.50 -15.77 8.64
N ASN A 3 0.63 -16.32 9.06
CA ASN A 3 1.64 -15.64 9.86
C ASN A 3 2.80 -15.25 8.93
N GLY A 4 3.01 -13.95 8.73
CA GLY A 4 4.06 -13.47 7.84
C GLY A 4 5.47 -13.85 8.27
N ALA A 5 5.70 -14.05 9.57
CA ALA A 5 7.00 -14.46 10.09
C ALA A 5 7.40 -15.88 9.68
N GLU A 6 6.44 -16.73 9.35
CA GLU A 6 6.65 -18.13 8.93
C GLU A 6 6.76 -18.27 7.41
N LEU A 7 6.45 -17.20 6.67
CA LEU A 7 6.52 -17.22 5.21
C LEU A 7 7.97 -17.15 4.72
N PRO A 8 8.28 -17.80 3.58
CA PRO A 8 9.58 -17.65 2.93
C PRO A 8 9.83 -16.17 2.60
N PRO A 9 11.05 -15.66 2.82
CA PRO A 9 11.37 -14.26 2.51
C PRO A 9 11.34 -14.05 0.98
N VAL A 10 10.57 -13.04 0.55
CA VAL A 10 10.43 -12.63 -0.86
C VAL A 10 10.82 -11.18 -1.03
N ASN A 11 11.27 -10.79 -2.22
CA ASN A 11 11.65 -9.39 -2.48
C ASN A 11 10.44 -8.48 -2.74
N ILE A 12 9.38 -9.03 -3.31
CA ILE A 12 8.18 -8.28 -3.71
C ILE A 12 6.96 -8.98 -3.15
N ILE A 13 6.02 -8.21 -2.61
CA ILE A 13 4.68 -8.65 -2.27
C ILE A 13 3.68 -7.84 -3.09
N CYS A 14 2.81 -8.52 -3.83
CA CYS A 14 1.78 -7.90 -4.66
C CYS A 14 0.39 -8.27 -4.16
N GLY A 15 -0.54 -7.34 -4.27
CA GLY A 15 -1.94 -7.60 -3.95
C GLY A 15 -2.86 -6.58 -4.57
N GLY A 16 -4.06 -7.04 -4.96
CA GLY A 16 -5.18 -6.21 -5.38
C GLY A 16 -6.35 -6.47 -4.45
N SER A 17 -6.75 -5.48 -3.68
CA SER A 17 -7.96 -5.58 -2.85
C SER A 17 -9.18 -5.14 -3.67
N PRO A 18 -10.37 -5.77 -3.49
CA PRO A 18 -11.59 -5.29 -4.11
C PRO A 18 -11.85 -3.81 -3.81
N CYS A 19 -12.32 -3.06 -4.79
CA CYS A 19 -12.58 -1.62 -4.64
C CYS A 19 -13.62 -1.30 -3.55
N GLN A 20 -14.50 -2.25 -3.25
CA GLN A 20 -15.48 -2.15 -2.16
C GLN A 20 -14.84 -2.15 -0.77
N ASP A 21 -13.59 -2.59 -0.67
CA ASP A 21 -12.84 -2.72 0.59
C ASP A 21 -12.01 -1.48 0.94
N LEU A 22 -12.13 -0.39 0.18
CA LEU A 22 -11.29 0.79 0.34
C LEU A 22 -11.60 1.67 1.55
N SER A 23 -12.63 1.38 2.34
CA SER A 23 -12.94 2.14 3.56
C SER A 23 -11.89 1.92 4.67
N VAL A 24 -10.64 2.28 4.37
CA VAL A 24 -9.50 2.22 5.32
C VAL A 24 -9.71 3.18 6.49
N ALA A 25 -10.40 4.30 6.25
CA ALA A 25 -10.75 5.26 7.30
C ALA A 25 -11.67 4.65 8.36
N GLY A 26 -12.65 3.82 7.94
CA GLY A 26 -13.52 3.08 8.86
C GLY A 26 -12.79 2.04 9.72
N ALA A 27 -11.78 1.37 9.16
CA ALA A 27 -10.97 0.40 9.89
C ALA A 27 -10.11 1.05 10.99
N ARG A 28 -9.65 2.29 10.78
CA ARG A 28 -8.91 3.07 11.80
C ARG A 28 -9.76 3.49 12.98
N ALA A 29 -11.05 3.69 12.78
CA ALA A 29 -11.99 4.09 13.83
C ALA A 29 -12.37 2.94 14.80
N GLY A 30 -11.73 1.79 14.68
CA GLY A 30 -12.02 0.62 15.53
C GLY A 30 -13.35 -0.08 15.19
N LEU A 31 -14.03 0.40 14.17
CA LEU A 31 -15.17 -0.30 13.60
C LEU A 31 -14.60 -1.45 12.76
N ALA A 32 -14.70 -2.66 13.27
CA ALA A 32 -14.34 -3.89 12.57
C ALA A 32 -15.26 -4.10 11.35
N GLY A 33 -15.13 -3.24 10.36
CA GLY A 33 -15.71 -3.44 9.06
C GLY A 33 -14.96 -4.57 8.36
N ALA A 34 -15.67 -5.64 8.03
CA ALA A 34 -15.11 -6.83 7.38
C ALA A 34 -14.47 -6.55 6.01
N HIS A 35 -14.52 -5.34 5.53
CA HIS A 35 -14.26 -4.98 4.14
C HIS A 35 -12.91 -4.29 3.85
N SER A 36 -12.25 -3.69 4.83
CA SER A 36 -10.87 -3.20 4.65
C SER A 36 -9.81 -4.30 4.87
N GLY A 37 -10.28 -5.52 5.05
CA GLY A 37 -9.48 -6.63 5.53
C GLY A 37 -8.30 -7.01 4.64
N LEU A 38 -8.49 -7.09 3.32
CA LEU A 38 -7.45 -7.65 2.43
C LEU A 38 -6.27 -6.71 2.24
N PHE A 39 -6.49 -5.42 2.06
CA PHE A 39 -5.39 -4.45 2.02
C PHE A 39 -4.62 -4.41 3.34
N MET A 40 -5.33 -4.33 4.46
CA MET A 40 -4.68 -4.33 5.78
C MET A 40 -3.97 -5.64 6.09
N GLU A 41 -4.46 -6.78 5.58
CA GLU A 41 -3.75 -8.06 5.67
C GLU A 41 -2.45 -8.05 4.86
N GLN A 42 -2.45 -7.47 3.66
CA GLN A 42 -1.22 -7.29 2.88
C GLN A 42 -0.21 -6.42 3.64
N VAL A 43 -0.65 -5.30 4.23
CA VAL A 43 0.19 -4.44 5.07
C VAL A 43 0.73 -5.21 6.28
N ARG A 44 -0.14 -5.95 6.98
CA ARG A 44 0.24 -6.74 8.15
C ARG A 44 1.28 -7.80 7.81
N LEU A 45 1.02 -8.60 6.77
CA LEU A 45 1.95 -9.63 6.32
C LEU A 45 3.30 -9.03 5.92
N THR A 46 3.31 -7.91 5.21
CA THR A 46 4.54 -7.20 4.84
C THR A 46 5.34 -6.79 6.08
N LYS A 47 4.69 -6.24 7.11
CA LYS A 47 5.34 -5.87 8.37
C LYS A 47 5.92 -7.09 9.09
N GLU A 48 5.15 -8.16 9.22
CA GLU A 48 5.58 -9.38 9.90
C GLU A 48 6.76 -10.04 9.18
N MET A 49 6.73 -10.11 7.85
CA MET A 49 7.84 -10.64 7.05
C MET A 49 9.10 -9.80 7.22
N ARG A 50 8.99 -8.47 7.19
CA ARG A 50 10.12 -7.56 7.37
C ARG A 50 10.73 -7.70 8.76
N ASN A 51 9.91 -7.73 9.81
CA ASN A 51 10.37 -7.92 11.17
C ASN A 51 11.11 -9.25 11.34
N ALA A 52 10.58 -10.32 10.77
CA ALA A 52 11.23 -11.63 10.80
C ALA A 52 12.59 -11.63 10.04
N ASP A 53 12.67 -10.93 8.91
CA ASP A 53 13.90 -10.84 8.12
C ASP A 53 14.97 -9.99 8.83
N GLU A 54 14.57 -8.94 9.54
CA GLU A 54 15.42 -8.15 10.41
C GLU A 54 15.98 -8.98 11.56
N LEU A 55 15.14 -9.75 12.24
CA LEU A 55 15.55 -10.65 13.32
C LEU A 55 16.52 -11.75 12.86
N ARG A 56 16.53 -12.09 11.59
CA ARG A 56 17.54 -12.98 10.98
C ARG A 56 18.90 -12.32 10.76
N GLY A 57 19.06 -11.05 11.17
CA GLY A 57 20.33 -10.30 11.07
C GLY A 57 20.58 -9.66 9.71
N ARG A 58 19.56 -9.46 8.89
CA ARG A 58 19.71 -8.78 7.60
C ARG A 58 19.99 -7.30 7.77
N ALA A 59 20.91 -6.75 6.95
CA ALA A 59 21.19 -5.33 6.94
C ALA A 59 19.92 -4.51 6.59
N ALA A 60 19.76 -3.33 7.19
CA ALA A 60 18.54 -2.52 7.08
C ALA A 60 18.11 -2.25 5.64
N ILE A 61 19.06 -2.04 4.72
CA ILE A 61 18.80 -1.79 3.30
C ILE A 61 18.31 -3.02 2.56
N ASP A 62 18.58 -4.22 3.09
CA ASP A 62 18.29 -5.49 2.43
C ASP A 62 17.08 -6.23 3.03
N ILE A 63 16.44 -5.68 4.08
CA ILE A 63 15.29 -6.28 4.74
C ILE A 63 14.15 -6.49 3.73
N ARG A 64 13.65 -7.71 3.67
CA ARG A 64 12.60 -8.15 2.72
C ARG A 64 11.24 -8.29 3.38
N PRO A 65 10.15 -8.02 2.65
CA PRO A 65 10.07 -7.55 1.27
C PRO A 65 10.63 -6.14 1.10
N ARG A 66 11.36 -5.92 0.00
CA ARG A 66 11.86 -4.59 -0.36
C ARG A 66 10.82 -3.75 -1.07
N PHE A 67 9.90 -4.42 -1.78
CA PHE A 67 8.86 -3.77 -2.57
C PHE A 67 7.49 -4.31 -2.20
N MET A 68 6.53 -3.41 -2.14
CA MET A 68 5.11 -3.72 -2.03
C MET A 68 4.39 -3.07 -3.21
N VAL A 69 3.60 -3.86 -3.92
CA VAL A 69 2.76 -3.39 -5.02
C VAL A 69 1.30 -3.60 -4.62
N TRP A 70 0.53 -2.53 -4.66
CA TRP A 70 -0.91 -2.57 -4.49
C TRP A 70 -1.58 -2.13 -5.77
N GLU A 71 -2.48 -2.95 -6.28
CA GLU A 71 -3.26 -2.69 -7.48
C GLU A 71 -4.70 -2.37 -7.11
N ASN A 72 -5.31 -1.40 -7.80
CA ASN A 72 -6.74 -1.11 -7.66
C ASN A 72 -7.26 -0.31 -8.87
N VAL A 73 -8.58 -0.15 -8.93
CA VAL A 73 -9.23 0.64 -9.99
C VAL A 73 -9.04 2.15 -9.78
N PRO A 74 -9.10 2.98 -10.83
CA PRO A 74 -8.93 4.44 -10.73
C PRO A 74 -9.90 5.12 -9.76
N GLY A 75 -11.06 4.52 -9.50
CA GLY A 75 -12.02 4.98 -8.49
C GLY A 75 -11.45 5.15 -7.08
N ALA A 76 -10.35 4.46 -6.77
CA ALA A 76 -9.64 4.60 -5.51
C ALA A 76 -9.21 6.05 -5.24
N PHE A 77 -8.82 6.82 -6.27
CA PHE A 77 -8.41 8.22 -6.13
C PHE A 77 -9.52 9.15 -5.64
N SER A 78 -10.77 8.73 -5.76
CA SER A 78 -11.92 9.53 -5.40
C SER A 78 -12.76 8.94 -4.25
N SER A 79 -12.37 7.80 -3.73
CA SER A 79 -13.06 7.11 -2.64
C SER A 79 -12.91 7.85 -1.30
N GLY A 80 -13.92 7.70 -0.45
CA GLY A 80 -13.92 8.25 0.90
C GLY A 80 -14.61 9.61 1.05
N THR A 81 -14.73 10.02 2.30
CA THR A 81 -15.29 11.33 2.68
C THR A 81 -14.35 12.02 3.68
N PRO A 82 -13.76 13.16 3.32
CA PRO A 82 -13.85 13.87 2.03
C PRO A 82 -13.27 13.07 0.87
N LYS A 83 -13.64 13.43 -0.35
CA LYS A 83 -13.24 12.73 -1.57
C LYS A 83 -11.72 12.55 -1.66
N GLY A 84 -11.27 11.32 -1.91
CA GLY A 84 -9.86 10.95 -1.97
C GLY A 84 -9.22 10.63 -0.61
N GLU A 85 -10.01 10.58 0.47
CA GLU A 85 -9.51 10.27 1.82
C GLU A 85 -9.05 8.83 1.96
N ASP A 86 -9.76 7.88 1.34
CA ASP A 86 -9.36 6.47 1.43
C ASP A 86 -8.01 6.23 0.77
N PHE A 87 -7.74 6.86 -0.37
CA PHE A 87 -6.42 6.75 -1.02
C PHE A 87 -5.31 7.37 -0.17
N ARG A 88 -5.57 8.52 0.48
CA ARG A 88 -4.66 9.10 1.47
C ARG A 88 -4.31 8.09 2.57
N CYS A 89 -5.33 7.43 3.10
CA CYS A 89 -5.14 6.42 4.14
C CYS A 89 -4.32 5.22 3.65
N VAL A 90 -4.56 4.75 2.42
CA VAL A 90 -3.76 3.69 1.80
C VAL A 90 -2.28 4.09 1.75
N LEU A 91 -1.96 5.29 1.25
CA LEU A 91 -0.59 5.78 1.19
C LEU A 91 0.07 5.84 2.58
N GLU A 92 -0.65 6.33 3.59
CA GLU A 92 -0.14 6.37 4.97
C GLU A 92 0.13 4.97 5.54
N GLU A 93 -0.76 4.01 5.33
CA GLU A 93 -0.54 2.65 5.84
C GLU A 93 0.67 1.97 5.18
N ILE A 94 0.89 2.22 3.89
CA ILE A 94 2.09 1.74 3.20
C ILE A 94 3.35 2.37 3.79
N VAL A 95 3.35 3.70 4.00
CA VAL A 95 4.49 4.40 4.61
C VAL A 95 4.77 3.89 6.02
N ARG A 96 3.72 3.63 6.80
CA ARG A 96 3.83 3.12 8.18
C ARG A 96 4.40 1.71 8.30
N ILE A 97 4.60 1.00 7.20
CA ILE A 97 5.34 -0.26 7.22
C ILE A 97 6.77 -0.03 7.69
N LYS A 98 7.38 1.09 7.32
CA LYS A 98 8.77 1.42 7.70
C LYS A 98 8.88 2.65 8.60
N ILE A 99 8.05 3.67 8.39
CA ILE A 99 8.16 4.96 9.06
C ILE A 99 6.87 5.25 9.82
N SER A 100 6.95 5.25 11.15
CA SER A 100 5.82 5.60 12.02
C SER A 100 5.63 7.13 12.13
N GLY A 101 4.41 7.56 12.44
CA GLY A 101 4.11 8.96 12.78
C GLY A 101 4.02 9.92 11.60
N ILE A 102 4.15 9.46 10.37
CA ILE A 102 3.96 10.31 9.19
C ILE A 102 2.47 10.48 8.88
N SER A 103 2.08 11.70 8.59
CA SER A 103 0.78 12.06 8.04
C SER A 103 0.95 12.55 6.61
N ILE A 104 0.17 12.00 5.71
CA ILE A 104 0.13 12.41 4.30
C ILE A 104 -1.02 13.38 4.11
N LEU A 105 -0.73 14.54 3.55
CA LEU A 105 -1.74 15.53 3.25
C LEU A 105 -2.49 15.16 1.96
N ARG A 106 -3.81 15.23 2.02
CA ARG A 106 -4.64 15.11 0.83
C ARG A 106 -4.47 16.36 -0.03
N PRO A 107 -4.33 16.24 -1.35
CA PRO A 107 -4.32 17.40 -2.23
C PRO A 107 -5.61 18.23 -2.06
N TYR A 108 -5.47 19.55 -2.00
CA TYR A 108 -6.60 20.47 -1.90
C TYR A 108 -6.24 21.78 -2.64
N PRO A 109 -7.14 22.32 -3.44
CA PRO A 109 -8.50 21.86 -3.79
C PRO A 109 -8.54 20.78 -4.88
N TRP A 110 -7.38 20.33 -5.36
CA TRP A 110 -7.27 19.44 -6.51
C TRP A 110 -7.46 17.96 -6.12
N PRO A 111 -7.99 17.12 -7.02
CA PRO A 111 -8.02 15.66 -6.80
C PRO A 111 -6.62 15.07 -6.84
N TRP A 112 -6.49 13.82 -6.39
CA TRP A 112 -5.29 13.05 -6.63
C TRP A 112 -4.98 12.96 -8.12
N GLN A 113 -3.75 13.25 -8.48
CA GLN A 113 -3.29 13.11 -9.86
C GLN A 113 -3.13 11.62 -10.23
N PRO A 114 -3.30 11.25 -11.52
CA PRO A 114 -3.18 9.87 -11.97
C PRO A 114 -1.76 9.30 -11.84
N ALA A 115 -0.78 10.13 -11.55
CA ALA A 115 0.59 9.74 -11.25
C ALA A 115 1.18 10.65 -10.18
N GLY A 116 2.01 10.09 -9.31
CA GLY A 116 2.71 10.85 -8.29
C GLY A 116 3.72 10.01 -7.55
N ARG A 117 4.48 10.68 -6.68
CA ARG A 117 5.46 10.02 -5.81
C ARG A 117 5.64 10.78 -4.51
N ILE A 118 6.03 10.04 -3.48
CA ILE A 118 6.48 10.56 -2.19
C ILE A 118 7.86 9.97 -1.93
N VAL A 119 8.83 10.81 -1.58
CA VAL A 119 10.19 10.40 -1.22
C VAL A 119 10.43 10.82 0.21
N LEU A 120 10.79 9.88 1.07
CA LEU A 120 11.02 10.10 2.48
C LEU A 120 12.45 9.66 2.81
N GLY A 121 13.34 10.64 2.93
CA GLY A 121 14.78 10.38 3.10
C GLY A 121 15.37 9.67 1.88
N VAL A 122 16.45 8.94 2.11
CA VAL A 122 17.18 8.19 1.07
C VAL A 122 16.73 6.74 0.93
N GLU A 123 15.94 6.26 1.88
CA GLU A 123 15.64 4.82 2.03
C GLU A 123 14.22 4.41 1.69
N PHE A 124 13.31 5.37 1.52
CA PHE A 124 11.91 5.08 1.27
C PHE A 124 11.34 5.96 0.17
N SER A 125 10.70 5.33 -0.78
CA SER A 125 9.89 6.01 -1.79
C SER A 125 8.62 5.24 -2.08
N LEU A 126 7.57 5.98 -2.38
CA LEU A 126 6.28 5.46 -2.81
C LEU A 126 5.88 6.19 -4.08
N ALA A 127 5.41 5.46 -5.07
CA ALA A 127 4.91 6.03 -6.31
C ALA A 127 3.59 5.37 -6.69
N TRP A 128 2.73 6.11 -7.37
CA TRP A 128 1.50 5.58 -7.95
C TRP A 128 1.32 6.04 -9.38
N ARG A 129 0.63 5.24 -10.15
CA ARG A 129 0.31 5.53 -11.54
C ARG A 129 -0.97 4.83 -11.97
N CYS A 130 -1.83 5.56 -12.68
CA CYS A 130 -2.92 4.96 -13.42
C CYS A 130 -2.34 4.39 -14.73
N LEU A 131 -2.59 3.11 -14.99
CA LEU A 131 -2.17 2.42 -16.20
C LEU A 131 -3.43 2.03 -16.99
N ASP A 132 -3.39 2.26 -18.29
CA ASP A 132 -4.41 1.72 -19.18
C ASP A 132 -3.93 0.34 -19.66
N ALA A 133 -4.68 -0.70 -19.32
CA ALA A 133 -4.35 -2.07 -19.69
C ALA A 133 -4.28 -2.26 -21.22
N GLN A 134 -5.06 -1.48 -21.98
CA GLN A 134 -5.04 -1.54 -23.44
C GLN A 134 -3.71 -1.10 -24.05
N LEU A 135 -2.94 -0.26 -23.33
CA LEU A 135 -1.61 0.18 -23.76
C LEU A 135 -0.51 -0.83 -23.41
N CYS A 136 -0.84 -1.86 -22.61
CA CYS A 136 0.09 -2.89 -22.17
C CYS A 136 0.00 -4.17 -23.01
N GLU A 137 -0.99 -4.29 -23.88
CA GLU A 137 -1.07 -5.40 -24.83
C GLU A 137 0.01 -5.22 -25.90
N ALA A 138 1.07 -6.01 -25.79
CA ALA A 138 1.97 -6.21 -26.91
C ALA A 138 1.13 -6.82 -28.04
N SER A 139 1.03 -6.12 -29.16
CA SER A 139 0.40 -6.63 -30.36
C SER A 139 1.07 -7.96 -30.71
N HIS A 140 0.35 -9.06 -30.49
CA HIS A 140 0.73 -10.34 -31.08
C HIS A 140 0.46 -10.24 -32.58
N ASN A 141 1.48 -9.91 -33.35
CA ASN A 141 1.55 -10.20 -34.77
C ASN A 141 2.02 -11.63 -34.97
#